data_888cf59f761c5165bbc2715ce101e1f2
#
_entry.id   888cf59f761c5165bbc2715ce101e1f2
#
_cell.length_a   1.000
_cell.length_b   1.000
_cell.length_c   1.000
_cell.angle_alpha   90.00
_cell.angle_beta   90.00
_cell.angle_gamma   90.00
#
_symmetry.space_group_name_H-M   'P 1'
#
loop_
_entity.id
_entity.type
_entity.pdbx_description
1 polymer ?
#
loop_
_entity_poly.entity_id
_entity_poly.type
_entity_poly.pdbx_seq_one_letter_code
_entity_poly.pdbx_strand_id
1 'polypeptide(L)'
;DYVQEIGRAARNTEIQGVAHIDYFPSDLRYVRSLNGISEMRQYQLREMLKKICAIQRAKKRRNLLISAETFEYLFKEKDVENRTKSGLLLLSKDLSNKYTFPVLIVRPKAMLSKNYVNVPHEIENEFLKLFGSYCTFQQGIAPRTVPTKNQSCASDMTVYSSGKTFLVDMAGIWGNCYPD
;
A
#
# COMPACT_ATOMS: atom_id res chain seq x y z
N ASP A 1 -5.81 6.97 17.78
CA ASP A 1 -5.44 5.56 17.70
C ASP A 1 -5.08 5.05 19.10
N TYR A 2 -5.89 4.13 19.62
CA TYR A 2 -5.81 3.61 21.01
C TYR A 2 -4.42 3.06 21.39
N VAL A 3 -3.81 2.31 20.47
CA VAL A 3 -2.47 1.72 20.71
C VAL A 3 -1.39 2.81 20.83
N GLN A 4 -1.51 3.87 20.04
CA GLN A 4 -0.57 5.00 20.08
C GLN A 4 -0.74 5.81 21.35
N GLU A 5 -1.96 5.97 21.86
CA GLU A 5 -2.22 6.68 23.12
C GLU A 5 -1.70 5.88 24.31
N ILE A 6 -1.96 4.58 24.38
CA ILE A 6 -1.40 3.71 25.43
C ILE A 6 0.12 3.68 25.39
N GLY A 7 0.73 3.63 24.19
CA GLY A 7 2.19 3.65 24.04
C GLY A 7 2.87 4.94 24.53
N ARG A 8 2.09 5.97 24.91
CA ARG A 8 2.61 7.18 25.54
C ARG A 8 2.68 7.10 27.06
N ALA A 9 1.94 6.18 27.68
CA ALA A 9 1.82 6.08 29.12
C ALA A 9 3.10 5.58 29.82
N ALA A 10 3.92 4.77 29.13
CA ALA A 10 5.20 4.30 29.66
C ALA A 10 6.21 4.12 28.53
N ARG A 11 6.93 5.19 28.18
CA ARG A 11 8.03 5.13 27.18
C ARG A 11 9.35 4.62 27.76
N ASN A 12 9.49 4.69 29.07
CA ASN A 12 10.65 4.18 29.77
C ASN A 12 10.32 2.78 30.30
N THR A 13 11.15 1.79 30.00
CA THR A 13 11.00 0.40 30.44
C THR A 13 11.08 0.22 31.96
N GLU A 14 11.61 1.21 32.67
CA GLU A 14 11.70 1.21 34.14
C GLU A 14 10.42 1.75 34.82
N ILE A 15 9.50 2.33 34.07
CA ILE A 15 8.28 2.93 34.60
C ILE A 15 7.08 2.06 34.20
N GLN A 16 6.37 1.56 35.19
CA GLN A 16 5.09 0.90 34.96
C GLN A 16 4.01 1.96 34.73
N GLY A 17 3.52 2.07 33.49
CA GLY A 17 2.40 2.94 33.14
C GLY A 17 1.07 2.22 33.30
N VAL A 18 0.07 2.94 33.77
CA VAL A 18 -1.32 2.46 33.85
C VAL A 18 -2.14 3.26 32.86
N ALA A 19 -2.77 2.60 31.89
CA ALA A 19 -3.74 3.20 30.99
C ALA A 19 -5.14 2.94 31.53
N HIS A 20 -5.87 4.00 31.88
CA HIS A 20 -7.26 3.93 32.30
C HIS A 20 -8.17 4.34 31.14
N ILE A 21 -9.21 3.56 30.88
CA ILE A 21 -10.16 3.81 29.80
C ILE A 21 -11.57 3.75 30.35
N ASP A 22 -12.25 4.85 30.25
CA ASP A 22 -13.69 4.89 30.50
C ASP A 22 -14.41 4.48 29.22
N TYR A 23 -15.16 3.41 29.30
CA TYR A 23 -15.91 2.85 28.18
C TYR A 23 -17.39 3.00 28.37
N PHE A 24 -18.04 3.65 27.40
CA PHE A 24 -19.49 3.76 27.36
C PHE A 24 -20.05 2.97 26.16
N PRO A 25 -21.21 2.31 26.30
CA PRO A 25 -21.85 1.58 25.18
C PRO A 25 -22.10 2.45 23.94
N SER A 26 -22.22 3.79 24.12
CA SER A 26 -22.31 4.76 23.03
C SER A 26 -21.05 4.83 22.17
N ASP A 27 -19.88 4.53 22.72
CA ASP A 27 -18.60 4.63 22.02
C ASP A 27 -18.49 3.59 20.90
N LEU A 28 -19.17 2.46 21.09
CA LEU A 28 -19.31 1.46 20.01
C LEU A 28 -20.00 2.00 18.75
N ARG A 29 -20.83 3.04 18.86
CA ARG A 29 -21.42 3.69 17.69
C ARG A 29 -20.35 4.34 16.82
N TYR A 30 -19.39 5.01 17.46
CA TYR A 30 -18.24 5.62 16.77
C TYR A 30 -17.37 4.58 16.08
N VAL A 31 -17.01 3.53 16.80
CA VAL A 31 -16.21 2.42 16.25
C VAL A 31 -16.95 1.74 15.10
N ARG A 32 -18.24 1.47 15.26
CA ARG A 32 -19.10 0.89 14.20
C ARG A 32 -19.25 1.84 13.01
N SER A 33 -19.35 3.16 13.27
CA SER A 33 -19.42 4.16 12.20
C SER A 33 -18.11 4.21 11.41
N LEU A 34 -16.95 4.20 12.10
CA LEU A 34 -15.64 4.17 11.45
C LEU A 34 -15.43 2.87 10.67
N ASN A 35 -15.80 1.73 11.24
CA ASN A 35 -15.74 0.44 10.54
C ASN A 35 -16.75 0.39 9.39
N GLY A 36 -17.96 0.91 9.58
CA GLY A 36 -19.00 0.98 8.55
C GLY A 36 -18.64 1.86 7.34
N ILE A 37 -17.80 2.88 7.54
CA ILE A 37 -17.29 3.71 6.42
C ILE A 37 -16.38 2.89 5.50
N SER A 38 -15.60 1.98 6.08
CA SER A 38 -14.70 1.10 5.32
C SER A 38 -15.32 -0.25 4.95
N GLU A 39 -16.53 -0.55 5.46
CA GLU A 39 -17.19 -1.82 5.21
C GLU A 39 -17.71 -1.90 3.76
N MET A 40 -17.21 -2.90 3.05
CA MET A 40 -17.63 -3.22 1.70
C MET A 40 -18.66 -4.35 1.73
N ARG A 41 -19.84 -4.11 1.19
CA ARG A 41 -20.89 -5.13 1.09
C ARG A 41 -20.60 -6.07 -0.07
N GLN A 42 -20.91 -7.33 0.09
CA GLN A 42 -20.66 -8.35 -0.92
C GLN A 42 -21.23 -8.01 -2.31
N TYR A 43 -22.42 -7.40 -2.37
CA TYR A 43 -23.01 -6.99 -3.65
C TYR A 43 -22.16 -5.90 -4.34
N GLN A 44 -21.55 -4.98 -3.58
CA GLN A 44 -20.70 -3.92 -4.14
C GLN A 44 -19.44 -4.53 -4.77
N LEU A 45 -18.79 -5.47 -4.10
CA LEU A 45 -17.64 -6.20 -4.64
C LEU A 45 -18.01 -6.97 -5.92
N ARG A 46 -19.18 -7.61 -5.93
CA ARG A 46 -19.70 -8.31 -7.11
C ARG A 46 -19.92 -7.37 -8.29
N GLU A 47 -20.53 -6.24 -8.06
CA GLU A 47 -20.78 -5.24 -9.13
C GLU A 47 -19.48 -4.58 -9.61
N MET A 48 -18.52 -4.30 -8.71
CA MET A 48 -17.19 -3.86 -9.09
C MET A 48 -16.51 -4.86 -10.03
N LEU A 49 -16.51 -6.14 -9.68
CA LEU A 49 -15.90 -7.18 -10.50
C LEU A 49 -16.59 -7.30 -11.86
N LYS A 50 -17.93 -7.29 -11.90
CA LYS A 50 -18.69 -7.30 -13.16
C LYS A 50 -18.31 -6.10 -14.05
N LYS A 51 -18.19 -4.91 -13.45
CA LYS A 51 -17.84 -3.68 -14.19
C LYS A 51 -16.42 -3.79 -14.77
N ILE A 52 -15.46 -4.27 -13.98
CA ILE A 52 -14.07 -4.50 -14.44
C ILE A 52 -14.06 -5.48 -15.62
N CYS A 53 -14.75 -6.61 -15.50
CA CYS A 53 -14.84 -7.60 -16.58
C CYS A 53 -15.53 -7.03 -17.84
N ALA A 54 -16.55 -6.20 -17.68
CA ALA A 54 -17.21 -5.53 -18.80
C ALA A 54 -16.26 -4.56 -19.53
N ILE A 55 -15.50 -3.75 -18.78
CA ILE A 55 -14.50 -2.83 -19.33
C ILE A 55 -13.38 -3.62 -20.04
N GLN A 56 -12.91 -4.69 -19.44
CA GLN A 56 -11.87 -5.56 -20.01
C GLN A 56 -12.33 -6.15 -21.35
N ARG A 57 -13.54 -6.67 -21.41
CA ARG A 57 -14.12 -7.22 -22.66
C ARG A 57 -14.29 -6.15 -23.74
N ALA A 58 -14.76 -4.96 -23.35
CA ALA A 58 -14.96 -3.85 -24.30
C ALA A 58 -13.64 -3.33 -24.86
N LYS A 59 -12.62 -3.18 -24.00
CA LYS A 59 -11.31 -2.65 -24.40
C LYS A 59 -10.40 -3.72 -25.01
N LYS A 60 -10.69 -5.00 -24.82
CA LYS A 60 -9.86 -6.15 -25.23
C LYS A 60 -8.40 -6.04 -24.76
N ARG A 61 -8.18 -5.46 -23.58
CA ARG A 61 -6.87 -5.25 -22.97
C ARG A 61 -6.83 -5.86 -21.58
N ARG A 62 -5.67 -6.36 -21.16
CA ARG A 62 -5.44 -6.85 -19.80
C ARG A 62 -5.12 -5.70 -18.84
N ASN A 63 -4.34 -4.72 -19.31
CA ASN A 63 -4.02 -3.53 -18.53
C ASN A 63 -5.11 -2.47 -18.65
N LEU A 64 -5.78 -2.19 -17.54
CA LEU A 64 -6.87 -1.22 -17.48
C LEU A 64 -6.50 -0.05 -16.57
N LEU A 65 -6.63 1.16 -17.07
CA LEU A 65 -6.67 2.35 -16.26
C LEU A 65 -8.14 2.65 -15.93
N ILE A 66 -8.48 2.60 -14.65
CA ILE A 66 -9.85 2.82 -14.15
C ILE A 66 -9.80 3.94 -13.11
N SER A 67 -10.67 4.94 -13.25
CA SER A 67 -10.83 5.98 -12.24
C SER A 67 -11.83 5.54 -11.16
N ALA A 68 -11.73 6.12 -9.96
CA ALA A 68 -12.63 5.81 -8.85
C ALA A 68 -14.10 6.18 -9.18
N GLU A 69 -14.32 7.23 -9.96
CA GLU A 69 -15.62 7.70 -10.42
C GLU A 69 -16.39 6.61 -11.19
N THR A 70 -15.69 5.67 -11.81
CA THR A 70 -16.31 4.51 -12.47
C THR A 70 -17.20 3.69 -11.55
N PHE A 71 -16.98 3.79 -10.23
CA PHE A 71 -17.70 3.05 -9.19
C PHE A 71 -18.56 3.95 -8.27
N GLU A 72 -18.68 5.24 -8.59
CA GLU A 72 -19.41 6.22 -7.79
C GLU A 72 -20.86 5.77 -7.52
N TYR A 73 -21.53 5.20 -8.51
CA TYR A 73 -22.90 4.68 -8.37
C TYR A 73 -23.09 3.62 -7.27
N LEU A 74 -21.99 2.98 -6.82
CA LEU A 74 -22.02 1.98 -5.74
C LEU A 74 -21.89 2.58 -4.35
N PHE A 75 -21.35 3.80 -4.22
CA PHE A 75 -20.89 4.35 -2.94
C PHE A 75 -21.67 5.58 -2.45
N LYS A 76 -22.69 6.01 -3.16
CA LYS A 76 -23.55 7.14 -2.76
C LYS A 76 -22.75 8.37 -2.29
N GLU A 77 -21.88 8.86 -3.12
CA GLU A 77 -21.13 10.13 -2.98
C GLU A 77 -20.17 10.25 -1.77
N LYS A 78 -20.04 9.22 -0.93
CA LYS A 78 -19.14 9.28 0.23
C LYS A 78 -17.87 8.50 -0.01
N ASP A 79 -16.73 9.22 0.00
CA ASP A 79 -15.38 8.64 -0.01
C ASP A 79 -15.13 7.59 -1.10
N VAL A 80 -15.58 7.91 -2.31
CA VAL A 80 -15.56 7.02 -3.49
C VAL A 80 -14.15 6.49 -3.75
N GLU A 81 -13.14 7.33 -3.62
CA GLU A 81 -11.75 6.97 -3.90
C GLU A 81 -11.23 5.89 -2.94
N ASN A 82 -11.36 6.10 -1.62
CA ASN A 82 -10.86 5.14 -0.63
C ASN A 82 -11.68 3.85 -0.65
N ARG A 83 -12.99 3.94 -0.86
CA ARG A 83 -13.86 2.76 -1.02
C ARG A 83 -13.51 1.96 -2.27
N THR A 84 -13.23 2.63 -3.38
CA THR A 84 -12.77 1.97 -4.61
C THR A 84 -11.43 1.26 -4.38
N LYS A 85 -10.45 1.94 -3.77
CA LYS A 85 -9.16 1.34 -3.41
C LYS A 85 -9.33 0.09 -2.54
N SER A 86 -10.10 0.23 -1.46
CA SER A 86 -10.35 -0.88 -0.51
C SER A 86 -11.06 -2.04 -1.20
N GLY A 87 -12.09 -1.77 -2.00
CA GLY A 87 -12.83 -2.80 -2.73
C GLY A 87 -11.96 -3.54 -3.75
N LEU A 88 -11.13 -2.83 -4.50
CA LEU A 88 -10.21 -3.42 -5.46
C LEU A 88 -9.15 -4.29 -4.78
N LEU A 89 -8.61 -3.84 -3.63
CA LEU A 89 -7.64 -4.62 -2.84
C LEU A 89 -8.27 -5.88 -2.25
N LEU A 90 -9.51 -5.78 -1.73
CA LEU A 90 -10.27 -6.93 -1.23
C LEU A 90 -10.52 -7.95 -2.33
N LEU A 91 -10.98 -7.50 -3.51
CA LEU A 91 -11.18 -8.38 -4.67
C LEU A 91 -9.87 -9.05 -5.11
N SER A 92 -8.78 -8.29 -5.18
CA SER A 92 -7.47 -8.83 -5.54
C SER A 92 -7.03 -9.92 -4.57
N LYS A 93 -7.17 -9.69 -3.26
CA LYS A 93 -6.79 -10.65 -2.22
C LYS A 93 -7.70 -11.88 -2.22
N ASP A 94 -9.01 -11.69 -2.30
CA ASP A 94 -10.00 -12.78 -2.29
C ASP A 94 -9.81 -13.70 -3.50
N LEU A 95 -9.66 -13.13 -4.70
CA LEU A 95 -9.43 -13.90 -5.91
C LEU A 95 -8.08 -14.64 -5.88
N SER A 96 -7.02 -14.01 -5.36
CA SER A 96 -5.72 -14.66 -5.22
C SER A 96 -5.76 -15.83 -4.23
N ASN A 97 -6.47 -15.66 -3.12
CA ASN A 97 -6.66 -16.74 -2.14
C ASN A 97 -7.48 -17.91 -2.72
N LYS A 98 -8.52 -17.61 -3.50
CA LYS A 98 -9.40 -18.62 -4.07
C LYS A 98 -8.73 -19.45 -5.17
N TYR A 99 -7.94 -18.80 -6.02
CA TYR A 99 -7.34 -19.42 -7.19
C TYR A 99 -5.85 -19.75 -7.04
N THR A 100 -5.24 -19.43 -5.88
CA THR A 100 -3.82 -19.67 -5.56
C THR A 100 -2.82 -18.96 -6.48
N PHE A 101 -3.30 -18.05 -7.33
CA PHE A 101 -2.48 -17.16 -8.16
C PHE A 101 -3.15 -15.78 -8.30
N PRO A 102 -2.40 -14.72 -8.63
CA PRO A 102 -2.93 -13.37 -8.73
C PRO A 102 -3.77 -13.18 -10.00
N VAL A 103 -5.10 -13.34 -9.86
CA VAL A 103 -6.07 -13.15 -10.96
C VAL A 103 -6.29 -11.68 -11.27
N LEU A 104 -6.25 -10.83 -10.26
CA LEU A 104 -6.42 -9.38 -10.35
C LEU A 104 -5.29 -8.70 -9.59
N ILE A 105 -4.48 -7.92 -10.30
CA ILE A 105 -3.42 -7.11 -9.69
C ILE A 105 -3.81 -5.65 -9.78
N VAL A 106 -3.84 -4.97 -8.63
CA VAL A 106 -4.23 -3.56 -8.53
C VAL A 106 -3.08 -2.74 -8.00
N ARG A 107 -2.76 -1.65 -8.69
CA ARG A 107 -1.75 -0.69 -8.24
C ARG A 107 -2.22 0.74 -8.50
N PRO A 108 -1.96 1.69 -7.60
CA PRO A 108 -2.17 3.10 -7.89
C PRO A 108 -1.30 3.55 -9.06
N LYS A 109 -1.84 4.34 -9.98
CA LYS A 109 -1.07 4.85 -11.13
C LYS A 109 0.21 5.59 -10.71
N ALA A 110 0.16 6.30 -9.58
CA ALA A 110 1.33 7.01 -9.04
C ALA A 110 2.52 6.08 -8.74
N MET A 111 2.29 4.80 -8.45
CA MET A 111 3.37 3.82 -8.26
C MET A 111 4.06 3.41 -9.57
N LEU A 112 3.43 3.66 -10.72
CA LEU A 112 3.98 3.39 -12.04
C LEU A 112 4.78 4.57 -12.61
N SER A 113 5.36 5.39 -11.74
CA SER A 113 6.28 6.46 -12.10
C SER A 113 7.74 6.01 -11.92
N LYS A 114 8.67 6.88 -12.30
CA LYS A 114 10.08 6.68 -11.98
C LYS A 114 10.31 6.91 -10.48
N ASN A 115 10.92 5.95 -9.82
CA ASN A 115 11.17 6.00 -8.38
C ASN A 115 12.65 5.78 -8.08
N TYR A 116 13.13 6.45 -7.02
CA TYR A 116 14.46 6.19 -6.49
C TYR A 116 14.43 4.97 -5.57
N VAL A 117 15.28 3.99 -5.87
CA VAL A 117 15.41 2.77 -5.07
C VAL A 117 16.85 2.64 -4.61
N ASN A 118 17.05 2.53 -3.29
CA ASN A 118 18.36 2.20 -2.73
C ASN A 118 18.50 0.68 -2.65
N VAL A 119 19.52 0.15 -3.32
CA VAL A 119 19.77 -1.28 -3.43
C VAL A 119 21.02 -1.62 -2.60
N PRO A 120 20.91 -2.46 -1.57
CA PRO A 120 22.04 -2.95 -0.80
C PRO A 120 23.08 -3.64 -1.69
N HIS A 121 24.37 -3.54 -1.32
CA HIS A 121 25.44 -4.12 -2.10
C HIS A 121 25.32 -5.64 -2.26
N GLU A 122 24.77 -6.32 -1.25
CA GLU A 122 24.63 -7.78 -1.24
C GLU A 122 23.74 -8.30 -2.37
N ILE A 123 22.71 -7.52 -2.75
CA ILE A 123 21.72 -7.91 -3.77
C ILE A 123 21.84 -7.11 -5.07
N GLU A 124 22.83 -6.22 -5.17
CA GLU A 124 23.00 -5.33 -6.33
C GLU A 124 23.11 -6.10 -7.66
N ASN A 125 23.91 -7.14 -7.69
CA ASN A 125 24.13 -7.94 -8.91
C ASN A 125 22.86 -8.67 -9.34
N GLU A 126 22.10 -9.22 -8.40
CA GLU A 126 20.83 -9.88 -8.68
C GLU A 126 19.77 -8.88 -9.16
N PHE A 127 19.69 -7.74 -8.48
CA PHE A 127 18.80 -6.65 -8.87
C PHE A 127 19.10 -6.14 -10.28
N LEU A 128 20.35 -5.88 -10.62
CA LEU A 128 20.75 -5.42 -11.95
C LEU A 128 20.52 -6.49 -13.03
N LYS A 129 20.69 -7.76 -12.70
CA LYS A 129 20.36 -8.85 -13.63
C LYS A 129 18.88 -8.88 -14.00
N LEU A 130 17.99 -8.61 -13.03
CA LEU A 130 16.55 -8.65 -13.22
C LEU A 130 15.99 -7.34 -13.81
N PHE A 131 16.49 -6.20 -13.33
CA PHE A 131 15.87 -4.89 -13.58
C PHE A 131 16.82 -3.87 -14.21
N GLY A 132 18.05 -4.24 -14.54
CA GLY A 132 19.07 -3.31 -15.02
C GLY A 132 18.67 -2.52 -16.28
N SER A 133 17.90 -3.12 -17.19
CA SER A 133 17.37 -2.43 -18.38
C SER A 133 16.36 -1.30 -18.08
N TYR A 134 15.80 -1.29 -16.87
CA TYR A 134 14.84 -0.28 -16.41
C TYR A 134 15.46 0.70 -15.39
N CYS A 135 16.76 0.58 -15.12
CA CYS A 135 17.44 1.32 -14.07
C CYS A 135 18.48 2.28 -14.65
N THR A 136 18.54 3.49 -14.06
CA THR A 136 19.62 4.43 -14.30
C THR A 136 20.33 4.70 -12.98
N PHE A 137 21.63 4.46 -12.92
CA PHE A 137 22.43 4.76 -11.73
C PHE A 137 22.48 6.28 -11.48
N GLN A 138 22.23 6.68 -10.24
CA GLN A 138 22.28 8.08 -9.80
C GLN A 138 23.48 8.27 -8.86
N GLN A 139 24.50 8.97 -9.35
CA GLN A 139 25.66 9.33 -8.56
C GLN A 139 25.33 10.51 -7.65
N GLY A 140 25.73 10.43 -6.38
CA GLY A 140 25.65 11.55 -5.44
C GLY A 140 24.36 11.69 -4.63
N ILE A 141 23.40 10.80 -4.75
CA ILE A 141 22.27 10.73 -3.82
C ILE A 141 22.66 9.84 -2.66
N ALA A 142 23.26 10.42 -1.61
CA ALA A 142 23.46 9.72 -0.35
C ALA A 142 22.11 9.34 0.26
N PRO A 143 21.96 8.13 0.81
CA PRO A 143 20.76 7.77 1.56
C PRO A 143 20.56 8.82 2.65
N ARG A 144 19.41 9.51 2.64
CA ARG A 144 19.05 10.42 3.72
C ARG A 144 18.83 9.56 4.96
N THR A 145 19.74 9.65 5.91
CA THR A 145 19.48 9.25 7.28
C THR A 145 18.33 10.12 7.79
N VAL A 146 17.14 9.58 7.87
CA VAL A 146 16.04 10.23 8.56
C VAL A 146 16.36 10.11 10.05
N PRO A 147 16.70 11.20 10.75
CA PRO A 147 16.92 11.12 12.19
C PRO A 147 15.60 10.71 12.82
N THR A 148 15.54 9.53 13.37
CA THR A 148 14.42 9.12 14.22
C THR A 148 14.45 10.04 15.43
N LYS A 149 13.42 10.82 15.62
CA LYS A 149 13.28 11.86 16.69
C LYS A 149 13.27 11.31 18.12
N ASN A 150 13.71 10.09 18.36
CA ASN A 150 13.75 9.44 19.66
C ASN A 150 15.09 8.76 19.89
N GLN A 151 16.16 9.54 19.99
CA GLN A 151 17.42 9.06 20.54
C GLN A 151 17.54 9.45 22.02
N SER A 152 17.17 8.55 22.91
CA SER A 152 17.70 8.50 24.26
C SER A 152 18.39 7.17 24.60
N CYS A 153 18.63 6.29 23.62
CA CYS A 153 19.45 5.09 23.82
C CYS A 153 20.37 4.88 22.61
N ALA A 154 21.67 4.86 22.85
CA ALA A 154 22.75 4.80 21.87
C ALA A 154 22.98 3.42 21.22
N SER A 155 22.02 2.49 21.24
CA SER A 155 22.19 1.12 20.78
C SER A 155 21.38 0.71 19.54
N ASP A 156 20.47 1.52 19.03
CA ASP A 156 19.71 1.21 17.82
C ASP A 156 19.93 2.24 16.70
N MET A 157 21.20 2.40 16.31
CA MET A 157 21.49 2.90 14.97
C MET A 157 21.18 1.76 14.01
N THR A 158 20.02 1.77 13.39
CA THR A 158 19.78 1.03 12.16
C THR A 158 20.71 1.63 11.11
N VAL A 159 21.87 1.05 10.95
CA VAL A 159 22.79 1.38 9.85
C VAL A 159 22.07 0.94 8.59
N TYR A 160 21.44 1.88 7.88
CA TYR A 160 21.01 1.61 6.51
C TYR A 160 22.26 1.24 5.73
N SER A 161 22.30 0.01 5.23
CA SER A 161 23.41 -0.50 4.45
C SER A 161 23.76 0.51 3.35
N SER A 162 25.04 0.80 3.21
CA SER A 162 25.57 1.62 2.13
C SER A 162 25.26 0.93 0.81
N GLY A 163 24.14 1.29 0.19
CA GLY A 163 23.72 0.76 -1.10
C GLY A 163 23.89 1.78 -2.19
N LYS A 164 23.67 1.37 -3.43
CA LYS A 164 23.62 2.26 -4.58
C LYS A 164 22.18 2.69 -4.87
N THR A 165 21.99 3.96 -5.24
CA THR A 165 20.69 4.48 -5.60
C THR A 165 20.50 4.45 -7.11
N PHE A 166 19.39 3.87 -7.53
CA PHE A 166 18.96 3.78 -8.92
C PHE A 166 17.65 4.51 -9.12
N LEU A 167 17.52 5.20 -10.25
CA LEU A 167 16.24 5.67 -10.76
C LEU A 167 15.62 4.55 -11.57
N VAL A 168 14.50 4.00 -11.10
CA VAL A 168 13.86 2.80 -11.67
C VAL A 168 12.58 3.21 -12.40
N ASP A 169 12.44 2.78 -13.64
CA ASP A 169 11.21 2.94 -14.43
C ASP A 169 10.21 1.81 -14.09
N MET A 170 9.34 2.10 -13.12
CA MET A 170 8.31 1.17 -12.67
C MET A 170 7.26 0.88 -13.73
N ALA A 171 7.00 1.84 -14.65
CA ALA A 171 6.05 1.62 -15.75
C ALA A 171 6.61 0.62 -16.79
N GLY A 172 7.90 0.74 -17.10
CA GLY A 172 8.58 -0.21 -17.99
C GLY A 172 8.60 -1.62 -17.41
N ILE A 173 8.91 -1.77 -16.12
CA ILE A 173 8.85 -3.06 -15.43
C ILE A 173 7.43 -3.63 -15.48
N TRP A 174 6.42 -2.83 -15.15
CA TRP A 174 5.03 -3.26 -15.19
C TRP A 174 4.62 -3.77 -16.58
N GLY A 175 4.93 -3.00 -17.62
CA GLY A 175 4.60 -3.38 -19.01
C GLY A 175 5.28 -4.67 -19.47
N ASN A 176 6.51 -4.94 -18.97
CA ASN A 176 7.21 -6.19 -19.27
C ASN A 176 6.65 -7.39 -18.49
N CYS A 177 6.32 -7.19 -17.20
CA CYS A 177 5.78 -8.28 -16.36
C CYS A 177 4.33 -8.62 -16.70
N TYR A 178 3.57 -7.64 -17.17
CA TYR A 178 2.13 -7.76 -17.46
C TYR A 178 1.81 -7.18 -18.83
N PRO A 179 2.23 -7.83 -19.92
CA PRO A 179 1.92 -7.38 -21.29
C PRO A 179 0.41 -7.46 -21.56
N ASP A 180 -0.06 -6.59 -22.46
CA ASP A 180 -1.46 -6.57 -22.93
C ASP A 180 -1.80 -7.79 -23.80
#